data_74322f873acdd13fccbbcfa7386a0cb5
#
_entry.id   74322f873acdd13fccbbcfa7386a0cb5
#
_cell.length_a   1.000
_cell.length_b   1.000
_cell.length_c   1.000
_cell.angle_alpha   90.00
_cell.angle_beta   90.00
_cell.angle_gamma   90.00
#
_symmetry.space_group_name_H-M   'P 1'
#
loop_
_entity.id
_entity.type
_entity.pdbx_description
1 polymer ?
#
loop_
_entity_poly.entity_id
_entity_poly.type
_entity_poly.pdbx_seq_one_letter_code
_entity_poly.pdbx_strand_id
1 'polypeptide(L)'
;MCRRRISGCGPKLPDLLRLEGVHTHIGQYHILHGVDLSVPEGALTMLLGRNGAGKTTTLRTIMGLWRASAGRIVFDGADITAMPTPDIARLGIAYVPETMGIFSQLTVRENMVLATANGRFDAARLDSVFALFPVLKLKFSDSAGGLSGGQKQMLAIARAIVERRRLLVIDEPTKGLAPAVIGRLIEGFAALKAARTTILLVEQNFAMARALGDGAAVMDDGVVVHAGSMAELAADEALQARLLGLGLAAHQ
;
A
#
# COMPACT_ATOMS: atom_id res chain seq x y z
N MET A 1 4.73 32.07 -0.99
CA MET A 1 5.19 31.35 0.23
C MET A 1 6.18 30.28 -0.20
N CYS A 2 7.37 30.30 0.36
CA CYS A 2 8.56 29.56 -0.11
C CYS A 2 8.43 28.06 0.22
N ARG A 3 8.39 27.21 -0.83
CA ARG A 3 8.42 25.75 -0.66
C ARG A 3 9.80 25.37 -0.12
N ARG A 4 9.91 24.92 1.13
CA ARG A 4 11.14 24.33 1.68
C ARG A 4 11.43 23.01 0.96
N ARG A 5 12.44 23.03 0.09
CA ARG A 5 13.07 21.80 -0.41
C ARG A 5 13.84 21.17 0.75
N ILE A 6 13.48 19.95 1.10
CA ILE A 6 14.19 19.15 2.09
C ILE A 6 15.39 18.52 1.39
N SER A 7 16.59 19.00 1.72
CA SER A 7 17.88 18.45 1.28
C SER A 7 18.38 17.45 2.30
N GLY A 8 18.12 16.17 2.10
CA GLY A 8 18.78 15.06 2.79
C GLY A 8 19.75 14.38 1.82
N CYS A 9 21.02 14.28 2.19
CA CYS A 9 22.17 13.91 1.36
C CYS A 9 22.28 12.39 1.18
N GLY A 10 21.68 11.87 0.11
CA GLY A 10 21.88 10.56 -0.50
C GLY A 10 21.38 10.62 -1.93
N PRO A 11 21.80 9.76 -2.87
CA PRO A 11 21.23 9.76 -4.21
C PRO A 11 19.72 9.53 -4.10
N LYS A 12 18.94 10.56 -4.45
CA LYS A 12 17.48 10.49 -4.39
C LYS A 12 17.04 9.47 -5.43
N LEU A 13 16.45 8.37 -4.99
CA LEU A 13 15.86 7.38 -5.89
C LEU A 13 14.82 8.09 -6.77
N PRO A 14 14.70 7.74 -8.06
CA PRO A 14 13.67 8.30 -8.92
C PRO A 14 12.28 7.91 -8.40
N ASP A 15 11.33 8.83 -8.50
CA ASP A 15 9.93 8.55 -8.13
C ASP A 15 9.32 7.61 -9.17
N LEU A 16 8.85 6.44 -8.76
CA LEU A 16 8.10 5.51 -9.59
C LEU A 16 6.65 5.96 -9.75
N LEU A 17 6.05 6.48 -8.67
CA LEU A 17 4.71 7.05 -8.68
C LEU A 17 4.77 8.47 -8.12
N ARG A 18 4.06 9.41 -8.78
CA ARG A 18 3.91 10.78 -8.31
C ARG A 18 2.48 11.28 -8.53
N LEU A 19 1.91 11.86 -7.49
CA LEU A 19 0.66 12.60 -7.51
C LEU A 19 1.01 14.08 -7.41
N GLU A 20 0.40 14.91 -8.24
CA GLU A 20 0.63 16.35 -8.32
C GLU A 20 -0.72 17.08 -8.24
N GLY A 21 -1.01 17.64 -7.06
CA GLY A 21 -2.23 18.39 -6.81
C GLY A 21 -3.51 17.61 -7.13
N VAL A 22 -3.60 16.33 -6.75
CA VAL A 22 -4.71 15.46 -7.13
C VAL A 22 -5.95 15.77 -6.31
N HIS A 23 -7.05 16.06 -7.00
CA HIS A 23 -8.39 16.24 -6.43
C HIS A 23 -9.30 15.08 -6.84
N THR A 24 -10.20 14.66 -5.93
CA THR A 24 -11.18 13.60 -6.22
C THR A 24 -12.49 13.86 -5.52
N HIS A 25 -13.59 13.70 -6.25
CA HIS A 25 -14.95 13.79 -5.72
C HIS A 25 -15.61 12.40 -5.73
N ILE A 26 -16.40 12.11 -4.71
CA ILE A 26 -17.28 10.93 -4.63
C ILE A 26 -18.70 11.44 -4.49
N GLY A 27 -19.48 11.36 -5.58
CA GLY A 27 -20.77 12.05 -5.67
C GLY A 27 -20.56 13.56 -5.53
N GLN A 28 -21.25 14.18 -4.56
CA GLN A 28 -21.12 15.60 -4.26
C GLN A 28 -19.98 15.94 -3.29
N TYR A 29 -19.33 14.93 -2.69
CA TYR A 29 -18.32 15.15 -1.67
C TYR A 29 -16.94 15.29 -2.29
N HIS A 30 -16.26 16.38 -2.02
CA HIS A 30 -14.87 16.59 -2.34
C HIS A 30 -14.01 15.88 -1.27
N ILE A 31 -13.27 14.86 -1.63
CA ILE A 31 -12.54 14.01 -0.67
C ILE A 31 -11.04 14.27 -0.70
N LEU A 32 -10.46 14.46 -1.90
CA LEU A 32 -9.05 14.79 -2.02
C LEU A 32 -8.91 16.24 -2.47
N HIS A 33 -8.16 17.02 -1.72
CA HIS A 33 -8.06 18.47 -1.80
C HIS A 33 -6.69 18.94 -2.33
N GLY A 34 -6.13 18.26 -3.33
CA GLY A 34 -4.82 18.60 -3.90
C GLY A 34 -3.70 17.76 -3.28
N VAL A 35 -3.81 16.44 -3.40
CA VAL A 35 -2.81 15.50 -2.88
C VAL A 35 -1.53 15.56 -3.70
N ASP A 36 -0.41 15.88 -3.02
CA ASP A 36 0.96 15.74 -3.51
C ASP A 36 1.60 14.53 -2.80
N LEU A 37 2.00 13.50 -3.54
CA LEU A 37 2.60 12.27 -3.00
C LEU A 37 3.67 11.74 -3.95
N SER A 38 4.82 11.33 -3.42
CA SER A 38 5.87 10.64 -4.17
C SER A 38 6.17 9.27 -3.55
N VAL A 39 6.33 8.27 -4.42
CA VAL A 39 6.75 6.92 -4.05
C VAL A 39 8.02 6.59 -4.83
N PRO A 40 9.20 6.63 -4.17
CA PRO A 40 10.47 6.31 -4.81
C PRO A 40 10.55 4.84 -5.20
N GLU A 41 11.21 4.54 -6.32
CA GLU A 41 11.41 3.17 -6.81
C GLU A 41 12.24 2.34 -5.81
N GLY A 42 11.83 1.11 -5.54
CA GLY A 42 12.50 0.20 -4.62
C GLY A 42 12.38 0.56 -3.13
N ALA A 43 11.53 1.54 -2.78
CA ALA A 43 11.26 1.95 -1.40
C ALA A 43 9.88 1.51 -0.92
N LEU A 44 9.72 1.38 0.40
CA LEU A 44 8.44 1.21 1.07
C LEU A 44 8.01 2.56 1.65
N THR A 45 7.00 3.17 1.02
CA THR A 45 6.41 4.44 1.47
C THR A 45 5.14 4.16 2.26
N MET A 46 5.10 4.69 3.49
CA MET A 46 3.92 4.61 4.36
C MET A 46 3.00 5.80 4.09
N LEU A 47 1.72 5.54 3.89
CA LEU A 47 0.67 6.56 3.87
C LEU A 47 -0.14 6.45 5.17
N LEU A 48 0.10 7.36 6.09
CA LEU A 48 -0.45 7.41 7.42
C LEU A 48 -1.56 8.47 7.52
N GLY A 49 -2.33 8.42 8.59
CA GLY A 49 -3.38 9.40 8.88
C GLY A 49 -4.59 8.75 9.53
N ARG A 50 -5.45 9.59 10.10
CA ARG A 50 -6.67 9.16 10.79
C ARG A 50 -7.69 8.52 9.85
N ASN A 51 -8.70 7.85 10.41
CA ASN A 51 -9.85 7.39 9.63
C ASN A 51 -10.54 8.58 8.98
N GLY A 52 -10.91 8.43 7.70
CA GLY A 52 -11.53 9.52 6.93
C GLY A 52 -10.56 10.52 6.30
N ALA A 53 -9.25 10.45 6.56
CA ALA A 53 -8.27 11.38 6.00
C ALA A 53 -8.08 11.32 4.47
N GLY A 54 -8.72 10.37 3.77
CA GLY A 54 -8.64 10.23 2.31
C GLY A 54 -7.67 9.14 1.81
N LYS A 55 -7.04 8.37 2.69
CA LYS A 55 -6.02 7.35 2.32
C LYS A 55 -6.53 6.33 1.30
N THR A 56 -7.61 5.60 1.60
CA THR A 56 -8.23 4.64 0.68
C THR A 56 -8.69 5.29 -0.63
N THR A 57 -9.22 6.52 -0.54
CA THR A 57 -9.62 7.29 -1.73
C THR A 57 -8.41 7.60 -2.60
N THR A 58 -7.27 7.96 -2.02
CA THR A 58 -6.01 8.18 -2.76
C THR A 58 -5.59 6.89 -3.50
N LEU A 59 -5.59 5.73 -2.82
CA LEU A 59 -5.25 4.46 -3.48
C LEU A 59 -6.21 4.11 -4.62
N ARG A 60 -7.51 4.28 -4.40
CA ARG A 60 -8.53 4.03 -5.43
C ARG A 60 -8.43 5.01 -6.60
N THR A 61 -8.02 6.25 -6.35
CA THR A 61 -7.77 7.23 -7.41
C THR A 61 -6.53 6.88 -8.23
N ILE A 62 -5.44 6.44 -7.59
CA ILE A 62 -4.25 5.89 -8.28
C ILE A 62 -4.64 4.73 -9.21
N MET A 63 -5.52 3.85 -8.77
CA MET A 63 -5.98 2.70 -9.53
C MET A 63 -7.05 3.02 -10.59
N GLY A 64 -7.47 4.28 -10.74
CA GLY A 64 -8.53 4.68 -11.66
C GLY A 64 -9.93 4.16 -11.28
N LEU A 65 -10.11 3.66 -10.04
CA LEU A 65 -11.42 3.25 -9.51
C LEU A 65 -12.28 4.47 -9.16
N TRP A 66 -11.65 5.58 -8.76
CA TRP A 66 -12.21 6.91 -8.67
C TRP A 66 -11.48 7.84 -9.61
N ARG A 67 -12.19 8.66 -10.36
CA ARG A 67 -11.56 9.61 -11.27
C ARG A 67 -10.99 10.81 -10.50
N ALA A 68 -9.75 11.17 -10.81
CA ALA A 68 -9.23 12.48 -10.44
C ALA A 68 -10.02 13.57 -11.18
N SER A 69 -10.50 14.58 -10.44
CA SER A 69 -11.21 15.73 -11.02
C SER A 69 -10.26 16.87 -11.41
N ALA A 70 -9.07 16.89 -10.83
CA ALA A 70 -7.97 17.79 -11.17
C ALA A 70 -6.64 17.20 -10.70
N GLY A 71 -5.53 17.81 -11.13
CA GLY A 71 -4.18 17.34 -10.83
C GLY A 71 -3.71 16.26 -11.80
N ARG A 72 -2.59 15.61 -11.46
CA ARG A 72 -1.93 14.65 -12.33
C ARG A 72 -1.38 13.47 -11.55
N ILE A 73 -1.48 12.26 -12.12
CA ILE A 73 -0.90 11.03 -11.59
C ILE A 73 0.09 10.49 -12.63
N VAL A 74 1.35 10.39 -12.24
CA VAL A 74 2.43 9.93 -13.11
C VAL A 74 3.01 8.64 -12.55
N PHE A 75 3.05 7.59 -13.37
CA PHE A 75 3.66 6.31 -13.04
C PHE A 75 4.74 5.99 -14.07
N ASP A 76 5.98 5.80 -13.61
CA ASP A 76 7.15 5.52 -14.47
C ASP A 76 7.28 6.51 -15.64
N GLY A 77 7.06 7.80 -15.37
CA GLY A 77 7.07 8.86 -16.37
C GLY A 77 5.82 8.98 -17.25
N ALA A 78 4.93 7.99 -17.24
CA ALA A 78 3.68 8.01 -18.00
C ALA A 78 2.55 8.64 -17.19
N ASP A 79 1.72 9.47 -17.84
CA ASP A 79 0.50 10.02 -17.23
C ASP A 79 -0.60 8.96 -17.24
N ILE A 80 -1.06 8.57 -16.04
CA ILE A 80 -2.12 7.58 -15.84
C ILE A 80 -3.42 8.20 -15.29
N THR A 81 -3.53 9.52 -15.22
CA THR A 81 -4.62 10.25 -14.56
C THR A 81 -6.01 9.83 -15.03
N ALA A 82 -6.17 9.62 -16.34
CA ALA A 82 -7.45 9.25 -16.95
C ALA A 82 -7.48 7.79 -17.44
N MET A 83 -6.43 7.01 -17.14
CA MET A 83 -6.28 5.64 -17.63
C MET A 83 -7.27 4.70 -16.95
N PRO A 84 -7.91 3.75 -17.69
CA PRO A 84 -8.78 2.73 -17.10
C PRO A 84 -8.01 1.79 -16.16
N THR A 85 -8.67 1.33 -15.09
CA THR A 85 -8.09 0.41 -14.09
C THR A 85 -7.38 -0.82 -14.69
N PRO A 86 -7.95 -1.53 -15.71
CA PRO A 86 -7.27 -2.68 -16.31
C PRO A 86 -5.93 -2.32 -16.97
N ASP A 87 -5.84 -1.13 -17.55
CA ASP A 87 -4.62 -0.66 -18.22
C ASP A 87 -3.56 -0.24 -17.19
N ILE A 88 -3.98 0.42 -16.10
CA ILE A 88 -3.12 0.70 -14.95
C ILE A 88 -2.53 -0.59 -14.37
N ALA A 89 -3.36 -1.62 -14.19
CA ALA A 89 -2.90 -2.92 -13.70
C ALA A 89 -1.88 -3.59 -14.66
N ARG A 90 -2.03 -3.44 -15.98
CA ARG A 90 -1.08 -3.95 -16.99
C ARG A 90 0.27 -3.24 -16.96
N LEU A 91 0.33 -1.99 -16.50
CA LEU A 91 1.60 -1.30 -16.25
C LEU A 91 2.41 -1.90 -15.09
N GLY A 92 1.82 -2.85 -14.35
CA GLY A 92 2.49 -3.53 -13.24
C GLY A 92 2.15 -2.95 -11.86
N ILE A 93 1.03 -2.24 -11.72
CA ILE A 93 0.52 -1.84 -10.41
C ILE A 93 -0.44 -2.91 -9.91
N ALA A 94 -0.19 -3.46 -8.71
CA ALA A 94 -1.12 -4.36 -8.03
C ALA A 94 -1.76 -3.66 -6.82
N TYR A 95 -3.05 -3.90 -6.61
CA TYR A 95 -3.80 -3.32 -5.50
C TYR A 95 -4.36 -4.41 -4.59
N VAL A 96 -4.09 -4.29 -3.30
CA VAL A 96 -4.68 -5.10 -2.23
C VAL A 96 -5.62 -4.20 -1.44
N PRO A 97 -6.94 -4.31 -1.63
CA PRO A 97 -7.92 -3.51 -0.90
C PRO A 97 -8.06 -4.00 0.55
N GLU A 98 -8.53 -3.14 1.44
CA GLU A 98 -8.89 -3.47 2.83
C GLU A 98 -9.83 -4.69 2.94
N THR A 99 -10.76 -4.84 1.98
CA THR A 99 -11.69 -5.96 1.91
C THR A 99 -11.06 -7.27 1.42
N MET A 100 -9.74 -7.27 1.16
CA MET A 100 -8.95 -8.41 0.64
C MET A 100 -9.33 -8.87 -0.78
N GLY A 101 -10.58 -8.75 -1.20
CA GLY A 101 -11.08 -9.15 -2.53
C GLY A 101 -10.93 -10.65 -2.82
N ILE A 102 -11.09 -11.52 -1.81
CA ILE A 102 -10.96 -12.97 -1.92
C ILE A 102 -12.26 -13.59 -2.45
N PHE A 103 -12.13 -14.50 -3.42
CA PHE A 103 -13.23 -15.31 -3.93
C PHE A 103 -13.40 -16.54 -3.02
N SER A 104 -14.30 -16.44 -2.04
CA SER A 104 -14.48 -17.46 -1.00
C SER A 104 -14.93 -18.82 -1.52
N GLN A 105 -15.60 -18.88 -2.67
CA GLN A 105 -16.06 -20.13 -3.30
C GLN A 105 -14.94 -20.87 -4.05
N LEU A 106 -13.84 -20.20 -4.34
CA LEU A 106 -12.70 -20.76 -5.04
C LEU A 106 -11.66 -21.28 -4.05
N THR A 107 -10.84 -22.22 -4.49
CA THR A 107 -9.66 -22.67 -3.75
C THR A 107 -8.60 -21.55 -3.65
N VAL A 108 -7.63 -21.73 -2.76
CA VAL A 108 -6.44 -20.85 -2.67
C VAL A 108 -5.73 -20.80 -4.02
N ARG A 109 -5.54 -21.97 -4.67
CA ARG A 109 -4.93 -22.08 -6.01
C ARG A 109 -5.68 -21.26 -7.05
N GLU A 110 -6.98 -21.42 -7.16
CA GLU A 110 -7.80 -20.72 -8.14
C GLU A 110 -7.80 -19.21 -7.92
N ASN A 111 -7.87 -18.77 -6.65
CA ASN A 111 -7.71 -17.36 -6.30
C ASN A 111 -6.37 -16.79 -6.80
N MET A 112 -5.27 -17.55 -6.69
CA MET A 112 -3.97 -17.10 -7.16
C MET A 112 -3.86 -17.17 -8.69
N VAL A 113 -4.45 -18.18 -9.35
CA VAL A 113 -4.50 -18.28 -10.82
C VAL A 113 -5.18 -17.07 -11.44
N LEU A 114 -6.29 -16.60 -10.85
CA LEU A 114 -6.99 -15.39 -11.33
C LEU A 114 -6.15 -14.10 -11.26
N ALA A 115 -5.06 -14.11 -10.50
CA ALA A 115 -4.14 -12.97 -10.41
C ALA A 115 -3.00 -13.04 -11.43
N THR A 116 -2.91 -14.12 -12.21
CA THR A 116 -1.92 -14.29 -13.28
C THR A 116 -2.47 -13.86 -14.64
N ALA A 117 -1.61 -13.33 -15.51
CA ALA A 117 -2.02 -12.81 -16.81
C ALA A 117 -2.49 -13.91 -17.78
N ASN A 118 -1.96 -15.12 -17.64
CA ASN A 118 -2.20 -16.23 -18.60
C ASN A 118 -2.75 -17.49 -17.95
N GLY A 119 -3.19 -17.44 -16.70
CA GLY A 119 -3.70 -18.57 -15.95
C GLY A 119 -2.64 -19.59 -15.50
N ARG A 120 -1.37 -19.23 -15.58
CA ARG A 120 -0.24 -20.11 -15.23
C ARG A 120 0.68 -19.44 -14.22
N PHE A 121 1.28 -20.24 -13.36
CA PHE A 121 2.30 -19.77 -12.41
C PHE A 121 3.70 -19.83 -13.03
N ASP A 122 4.49 -18.82 -12.78
CA ASP A 122 5.93 -18.94 -12.76
C ASP A 122 6.31 -19.73 -11.50
N ALA A 123 7.03 -20.86 -11.65
CA ALA A 123 7.35 -21.77 -10.55
C ALA A 123 8.20 -21.10 -9.48
N ALA A 124 9.22 -20.33 -9.87
CA ALA A 124 10.09 -19.64 -8.91
C ALA A 124 9.34 -18.55 -8.13
N ARG A 125 8.39 -17.89 -8.78
CA ARG A 125 7.50 -16.91 -8.14
C ARG A 125 6.56 -17.57 -7.13
N LEU A 126 5.95 -18.69 -7.52
CA LEU A 126 5.07 -19.44 -6.63
C LEU A 126 5.84 -19.95 -5.40
N ASP A 127 7.06 -20.47 -5.59
CA ASP A 127 7.92 -20.89 -4.48
C ASP A 127 8.29 -19.72 -3.57
N SER A 128 8.56 -18.53 -4.12
CA SER A 128 8.80 -17.31 -3.34
C SER A 128 7.58 -16.91 -2.50
N VAL A 129 6.37 -17.01 -3.07
CA VAL A 129 5.12 -16.78 -2.34
C VAL A 129 4.95 -17.77 -1.19
N PHE A 130 5.25 -19.06 -1.42
CA PHE A 130 5.16 -20.07 -0.38
C PHE A 130 6.25 -19.95 0.69
N ALA A 131 7.42 -19.42 0.34
CA ALA A 131 8.45 -19.09 1.33
C ALA A 131 7.98 -17.96 2.26
N LEU A 132 7.29 -16.94 1.73
CA LEU A 132 6.71 -15.86 2.51
C LEU A 132 5.50 -16.30 3.34
N PHE A 133 4.64 -17.15 2.78
CA PHE A 133 3.38 -17.58 3.37
C PHE A 133 3.21 -19.11 3.31
N PRO A 134 3.96 -19.89 4.11
CA PRO A 134 3.98 -21.37 4.03
C PRO A 134 2.59 -22.00 4.22
N VAL A 135 1.72 -21.38 5.00
CA VAL A 135 0.35 -21.83 5.23
C VAL A 135 -0.47 -21.91 3.95
N LEU A 136 -0.19 -21.06 2.95
CA LEU A 136 -0.90 -21.10 1.66
C LEU A 136 -0.50 -22.31 0.81
N LYS A 137 0.74 -22.80 0.97
CA LYS A 137 1.17 -24.05 0.35
C LYS A 137 0.42 -25.26 0.92
N LEU A 138 0.29 -25.31 2.26
CA LEU A 138 -0.43 -26.39 2.96
C LEU A 138 -1.94 -26.40 2.60
N LYS A 139 -2.51 -25.22 2.33
CA LYS A 139 -3.94 -25.03 2.06
C LYS A 139 -4.22 -24.76 0.58
N PHE A 140 -3.31 -25.11 -0.31
CA PHE A 140 -3.37 -24.69 -1.73
C PHE A 140 -4.62 -25.20 -2.45
N SER A 141 -5.10 -26.40 -2.09
CA SER A 141 -6.31 -27.01 -2.63
C SER A 141 -7.56 -26.76 -1.78
N ASP A 142 -7.42 -26.11 -0.61
CA ASP A 142 -8.55 -25.82 0.26
C ASP A 142 -9.37 -24.65 -0.27
N SER A 143 -10.69 -24.63 0.07
CA SER A 143 -11.53 -23.47 -0.20
C SER A 143 -11.02 -22.24 0.56
N ALA A 144 -10.90 -21.11 -0.14
CA ALA A 144 -10.50 -19.83 0.46
C ALA A 144 -11.51 -19.32 1.51
N GLY A 145 -12.76 -19.74 1.42
CA GLY A 145 -13.78 -19.42 2.41
C GLY A 145 -13.46 -19.94 3.82
N GLY A 146 -12.81 -21.11 3.92
CA GLY A 146 -12.41 -21.74 5.18
C GLY A 146 -11.14 -21.16 5.82
N LEU A 147 -10.47 -20.21 5.18
CA LEU A 147 -9.29 -19.55 5.73
C LEU A 147 -9.65 -18.60 6.87
N SER A 148 -8.78 -18.50 7.88
CA SER A 148 -8.89 -17.44 8.91
C SER A 148 -8.69 -16.05 8.28
N GLY A 149 -9.11 -14.98 8.98
CA GLY A 149 -8.91 -13.60 8.51
C GLY A 149 -7.46 -13.29 8.14
N GLY A 150 -6.50 -13.69 8.98
CA GLY A 150 -5.08 -13.52 8.69
C GLY A 150 -4.59 -14.34 7.49
N GLN A 151 -5.10 -15.56 7.30
CA GLN A 151 -4.78 -16.38 6.13
C GLN A 151 -5.38 -15.78 4.84
N LYS A 152 -6.59 -15.22 4.91
CA LYS A 152 -7.20 -14.47 3.80
C LYS A 152 -6.37 -13.25 3.44
N GLN A 153 -5.83 -12.53 4.43
CA GLN A 153 -4.93 -11.39 4.19
C GLN A 153 -3.64 -11.83 3.51
N MET A 154 -3.03 -12.93 3.97
CA MET A 154 -1.85 -13.52 3.31
C MET A 154 -2.17 -13.91 1.86
N LEU A 155 -3.34 -14.50 1.61
CA LEU A 155 -3.78 -14.83 0.24
C LEU A 155 -3.98 -13.58 -0.62
N ALA A 156 -4.54 -12.49 -0.07
CA ALA A 156 -4.70 -11.24 -0.80
C ALA A 156 -3.35 -10.65 -1.23
N ILE A 157 -2.35 -10.66 -0.34
CA ILE A 157 -0.99 -10.23 -0.64
C ILE A 157 -0.32 -11.19 -1.63
N ALA A 158 -0.46 -12.52 -1.43
CA ALA A 158 0.06 -13.53 -2.33
C ALA A 158 -0.41 -13.34 -3.78
N ARG A 159 -1.70 -13.02 -3.98
CA ARG A 159 -2.26 -12.68 -5.29
C ARG A 159 -1.60 -11.45 -5.92
N ALA A 160 -1.22 -10.47 -5.12
CA ALA A 160 -0.56 -9.28 -5.64
C ALA A 160 0.88 -9.53 -6.08
N ILE A 161 1.59 -10.53 -5.47
CA ILE A 161 3.00 -10.77 -5.70
C ILE A 161 3.32 -12.04 -6.51
N VAL A 162 2.31 -12.87 -6.83
CA VAL A 162 2.50 -14.11 -7.61
C VAL A 162 3.00 -13.83 -9.03
N GLU A 163 2.77 -12.63 -9.54
CA GLU A 163 3.41 -12.10 -10.73
C GLU A 163 4.35 -10.93 -10.41
N ARG A 164 5.22 -10.62 -11.36
CA ARG A 164 6.12 -9.48 -11.24
C ARG A 164 5.31 -8.18 -11.29
N ARG A 165 5.39 -7.39 -10.23
CA ARG A 165 4.76 -6.07 -10.15
C ARG A 165 5.82 -5.01 -9.91
N ARG A 166 5.62 -3.85 -10.50
CA ARG A 166 6.49 -2.68 -10.29
C ARG A 166 6.13 -1.93 -9.02
N LEU A 167 4.83 -1.87 -8.69
CA LEU A 167 4.31 -1.20 -7.51
C LEU A 167 3.23 -2.06 -6.84
N LEU A 168 3.35 -2.26 -5.55
CA LEU A 168 2.30 -2.81 -4.71
C LEU A 168 1.62 -1.66 -3.96
N VAL A 169 0.31 -1.54 -4.12
CA VAL A 169 -0.54 -0.57 -3.41
C VAL A 169 -1.41 -1.36 -2.44
N ILE A 170 -1.28 -1.14 -1.14
CA ILE A 170 -1.88 -2.00 -0.10
C ILE A 170 -2.60 -1.15 0.94
N ASP A 171 -3.85 -1.50 1.21
CA ASP A 171 -4.76 -0.74 2.05
C ASP A 171 -5.05 -1.46 3.37
N GLU A 172 -4.52 -0.92 4.48
CA GLU A 172 -4.73 -1.35 5.88
C GLU A 172 -4.67 -2.88 6.11
N PRO A 173 -3.57 -3.57 5.73
CA PRO A 173 -3.49 -5.03 5.78
C PRO A 173 -3.50 -5.61 7.18
N THR A 174 -3.27 -4.82 8.25
CA THR A 174 -3.26 -5.33 9.62
C THR A 174 -4.59 -5.15 10.36
N LYS A 175 -5.56 -4.48 9.74
CA LYS A 175 -6.83 -4.14 10.38
C LYS A 175 -7.59 -5.38 10.86
N GLY A 176 -7.91 -5.42 12.15
CA GLY A 176 -8.68 -6.52 12.75
C GLY A 176 -7.92 -7.84 12.91
N LEU A 177 -6.59 -7.84 12.72
CA LEU A 177 -5.77 -9.04 12.87
C LEU A 177 -5.14 -9.18 14.25
N ALA A 178 -4.94 -10.44 14.67
CA ALA A 178 -4.23 -10.75 15.90
C ALA A 178 -2.74 -10.39 15.83
N PRO A 179 -2.09 -9.99 16.94
CA PRO A 179 -0.67 -9.56 16.95
C PRO A 179 0.29 -10.56 16.31
N ALA A 180 0.09 -11.87 16.52
CA ALA A 180 0.93 -12.92 15.92
C ALA A 180 0.84 -12.95 14.37
N VAL A 181 -0.32 -12.60 13.81
CA VAL A 181 -0.51 -12.50 12.35
C VAL A 181 0.17 -11.25 11.82
N ILE A 182 0.04 -10.13 12.54
CA ILE A 182 0.72 -8.87 12.19
C ILE A 182 2.24 -9.08 12.13
N GLY A 183 2.83 -9.80 13.10
CA GLY A 183 4.26 -10.15 13.08
C GLY A 183 4.67 -10.86 11.78
N ARG A 184 3.90 -11.87 11.35
CA ARG A 184 4.17 -12.59 10.09
C ARG A 184 4.04 -11.70 8.85
N LEU A 185 3.09 -10.75 8.84
CA LEU A 185 2.96 -9.79 7.75
C LEU A 185 4.16 -8.84 7.70
N ILE A 186 4.64 -8.39 8.86
CA ILE A 186 5.86 -7.56 8.96
C ILE A 186 7.06 -8.31 8.36
N GLU A 187 7.26 -9.58 8.72
CA GLU A 187 8.33 -10.42 8.14
C GLU A 187 8.19 -10.54 6.61
N GLY A 188 6.98 -10.78 6.11
CA GLY A 188 6.69 -10.83 4.67
C GLY A 188 6.99 -9.52 3.95
N PHE A 189 6.56 -8.39 4.51
CA PHE A 189 6.86 -7.07 3.93
C PHE A 189 8.35 -6.71 4.03
N ALA A 190 9.03 -7.08 5.10
CA ALA A 190 10.47 -6.90 5.22
C ALA A 190 11.23 -7.67 4.13
N ALA A 191 10.82 -8.91 3.82
CA ALA A 191 11.40 -9.68 2.72
C ALA A 191 11.12 -9.06 1.35
N LEU A 192 9.90 -8.56 1.09
CA LEU A 192 9.57 -7.84 -0.15
C LEU A 192 10.40 -6.55 -0.29
N LYS A 193 10.57 -5.81 0.80
CA LYS A 193 11.45 -4.63 0.86
C LYS A 193 12.91 -4.98 0.57
N ALA A 194 13.44 -6.04 1.18
CA ALA A 194 14.79 -6.53 0.91
C ALA A 194 14.99 -6.91 -0.57
N ALA A 195 13.94 -7.42 -1.23
CA ALA A 195 13.91 -7.69 -2.67
C ALA A 195 13.70 -6.44 -3.53
N ARG A 196 13.77 -5.23 -2.96
CA ARG A 196 13.58 -3.95 -3.64
C ARG A 196 12.23 -3.80 -4.33
N THR A 197 11.19 -4.44 -3.82
CA THR A 197 9.83 -4.23 -4.29
C THR A 197 9.36 -2.83 -3.88
N THR A 198 8.85 -2.04 -4.82
CA THR A 198 8.26 -0.74 -4.49
C THR A 198 6.88 -0.94 -3.87
N ILE A 199 6.64 -0.35 -2.71
CA ILE A 199 5.40 -0.54 -1.95
C ILE A 199 4.87 0.82 -1.49
N LEU A 200 3.59 1.09 -1.75
CA LEU A 200 2.80 2.13 -1.10
C LEU A 200 1.83 1.44 -0.14
N LEU A 201 2.08 1.58 1.16
CA LEU A 201 1.36 0.89 2.22
C LEU A 201 0.58 1.90 3.08
N VAL A 202 -0.75 1.77 3.07
CA VAL A 202 -1.62 2.51 3.99
C VAL A 202 -1.73 1.73 5.29
N GLU A 203 -1.45 2.40 6.41
CA GLU A 203 -1.57 1.81 7.74
C GLU A 203 -1.95 2.84 8.82
N GLN A 204 -2.54 2.34 9.89
CA GLN A 204 -2.76 3.06 11.14
C GLN A 204 -1.85 2.52 12.26
N ASN A 205 -1.33 1.30 12.10
CA ASN A 205 -0.41 0.69 13.04
C ASN A 205 0.98 1.35 12.91
N PHE A 206 1.24 2.33 13.77
CA PHE A 206 2.51 3.07 13.74
C PHE A 206 3.72 2.18 14.05
N ALA A 207 3.57 1.13 14.87
CA ALA A 207 4.67 0.20 15.15
C ALA A 207 5.09 -0.55 13.87
N MET A 208 4.13 -1.00 13.05
CA MET A 208 4.42 -1.58 11.74
C MET A 208 5.03 -0.56 10.79
N ALA A 209 4.48 0.66 10.75
CA ALA A 209 5.00 1.73 9.91
C ALA A 209 6.46 2.04 10.23
N ARG A 210 6.79 2.17 11.52
CA ARG A 210 8.16 2.40 12.01
C ARG A 210 9.11 1.25 11.68
N ALA A 211 8.63 0.01 11.73
CA ALA A 211 9.46 -1.17 11.46
C ALA A 211 9.81 -1.32 9.97
N LEU A 212 8.94 -0.89 9.06
CA LEU A 212 9.04 -1.20 7.64
C LEU A 212 9.33 0.03 6.75
N GLY A 213 8.79 1.21 7.10
CA GLY A 213 8.81 2.38 6.22
C GLY A 213 10.21 2.92 5.96
N ASP A 214 10.50 3.26 4.70
CA ASP A 214 11.63 4.12 4.33
C ASP A 214 11.18 5.59 4.35
N GLY A 215 10.05 5.87 3.70
CA GLY A 215 9.38 7.16 3.68
C GLY A 215 8.01 7.12 4.34
N ALA A 216 7.55 8.28 4.79
CA ALA A 216 6.22 8.48 5.34
C ALA A 216 5.57 9.72 4.74
N ALA A 217 4.30 9.58 4.35
CA ALA A 217 3.40 10.70 4.09
C ALA A 217 2.24 10.61 5.08
N VAL A 218 1.87 11.73 5.68
CA VAL A 218 0.73 11.80 6.60
C VAL A 218 -0.37 12.61 5.95
N MET A 219 -1.55 12.00 5.85
CA MET A 219 -2.77 12.64 5.34
C MET A 219 -3.66 13.11 6.48
N ASP A 220 -4.23 14.28 6.29
CA ASP A 220 -5.31 14.83 7.11
C ASP A 220 -6.26 15.61 6.20
N ASP A 221 -7.56 15.42 6.37
CA ASP A 221 -8.63 16.10 5.61
C ASP A 221 -8.35 16.22 4.09
N GLY A 222 -8.01 15.09 3.46
CA GLY A 222 -7.82 15.01 2.00
C GLY A 222 -6.56 15.67 1.43
N VAL A 223 -5.61 16.07 2.27
CA VAL A 223 -4.29 16.60 1.86
C VAL A 223 -3.15 15.86 2.53
N VAL A 224 -1.97 15.87 1.92
CA VAL A 224 -0.73 15.42 2.58
C VAL A 224 -0.16 16.59 3.36
N VAL A 225 -0.22 16.50 4.69
CA VAL A 225 0.23 17.56 5.63
C VAL A 225 1.70 17.40 6.02
N HIS A 226 2.28 16.22 5.81
CA HIS A 226 3.69 15.94 6.05
C HIS A 226 4.18 14.85 5.10
N ALA A 227 5.39 15.00 4.58
CA ALA A 227 6.12 13.97 3.84
C ALA A 227 7.62 14.05 4.19
N GLY A 228 8.23 12.90 4.47
CA GLY A 228 9.63 12.82 4.88
C GLY A 228 10.10 11.38 5.07
N SER A 229 11.25 11.19 5.70
CA SER A 229 11.72 9.86 6.06
C SER A 229 10.90 9.30 7.24
N MET A 230 10.67 7.98 7.23
CA MET A 230 10.01 7.32 8.37
C MET A 230 10.84 7.43 9.65
N ALA A 231 12.17 7.44 9.52
CA ALA A 231 13.08 7.58 10.67
C ALA A 231 12.93 8.95 11.34
N GLU A 232 12.82 10.06 10.56
CA GLU A 232 12.58 11.40 11.12
C GLU A 232 11.22 11.47 11.82
N LEU A 233 10.17 10.96 11.21
CA LEU A 233 8.84 10.92 11.84
C LEU A 233 8.85 10.06 13.12
N ALA A 234 9.58 8.95 13.13
CA ALA A 234 9.69 8.06 14.29
C ALA A 234 10.52 8.65 15.45
N ALA A 235 11.41 9.58 15.15
CA ALA A 235 12.24 10.26 16.16
C ALA A 235 11.57 11.49 16.80
N ASP A 236 10.53 12.04 16.18
CA ASP A 236 9.84 13.27 16.61
C ASP A 236 8.47 12.96 17.23
N GLU A 237 8.45 12.77 18.57
CA GLU A 237 7.21 12.48 19.31
C GLU A 237 6.20 13.63 19.24
N ALA A 238 6.67 14.89 19.21
CA ALA A 238 5.78 16.04 19.09
C ALA A 238 5.08 16.07 17.73
N LEU A 239 5.81 15.71 16.67
CA LEU A 239 5.26 15.56 15.32
C LEU A 239 4.24 14.41 15.25
N GLN A 240 4.55 13.26 15.86
CA GLN A 240 3.63 12.11 15.96
C GLN A 240 2.34 12.49 16.70
N ALA A 241 2.46 13.13 17.86
CA ALA A 241 1.30 13.58 18.63
C ALA A 241 0.41 14.54 17.81
N ARG A 242 1.03 15.50 17.14
CA ARG A 242 0.32 16.50 16.34
C ARG A 242 -0.37 15.90 15.12
N LEU A 243 0.32 15.02 14.37
CA LEU A 243 -0.16 14.53 13.09
C LEU A 243 -1.01 13.25 13.20
N LEU A 244 -0.68 12.38 14.15
CA LEU A 244 -1.30 11.06 14.28
C LEU A 244 -2.12 10.91 15.56
N GLY A 245 -2.04 11.89 16.48
CA GLY A 245 -2.69 11.81 17.79
C GLY A 245 -2.03 10.77 18.71
N LEU A 246 -0.79 10.36 18.42
CA LEU A 246 -0.03 9.45 19.26
C LEU A 246 0.60 10.26 20.39
N GLY A 247 0.42 9.84 21.66
CA GLY A 247 1.03 10.52 22.80
C GLY A 247 0.05 11.09 23.85
N LEU A 248 -1.24 11.16 23.55
CA LEU A 248 -2.26 11.59 24.54
C LEU A 248 -2.71 10.48 25.50
N ALA A 249 -2.26 9.25 25.30
CA ALA A 249 -2.68 8.07 26.08
C ALA A 249 -1.70 7.66 27.21
N ALA A 250 -0.61 8.40 27.42
CA ALA A 250 0.41 8.05 28.42
C ALA A 250 0.22 8.73 29.79
N HIS A 251 -0.90 9.46 30.00
CA HIS A 251 -1.19 10.17 31.25
C HIS A 251 -2.65 9.97 31.70
N GLN A 252 -3.17 8.72 31.66
CA GLN A 252 -4.36 8.33 32.45
C GLN A 252 -4.11 7.03 33.18
#